data_8b8082fdbc0e9522edaa765171789bbb
#
_entry.id   8b8082fdbc0e9522edaa765171789bbb
#
_cell.length_a   1.000
_cell.length_b   1.000
_cell.length_c   1.000
_cell.angle_alpha   90.00
_cell.angle_beta   90.00
_cell.angle_gamma   90.00
#
_symmetry.space_group_name_H-M   'P 1'
#
loop_
_entity.id
_entity.type
_entity.pdbx_description
1 polymer ?
#
loop_
_entity_poly.entity_id
_entity_poly.type
_entity_poly.pdbx_seq_one_letter_code
_entity_poly.pdbx_strand_id
1 'polypeptide(L)'
;GVELEQKPTVIEQFAYSDTWSDGTASYLAMITPRLILMRELLADTGSIYVHLDWHVGHYVKVILDEVFGKDNFVNEICWWYKRWSAAASTFQRMHDSIYFYRKSESYRFNQLFQPLAASTAAIHGDTRRINVPDETGKLVTVRTDEPSRGVQMHDVWEVPFVVAHSQEQVGYATQKPIELVARILEASSSPGD
;
A
#
# COMPACT_ATOMS: atom_id res chain seq x y z
N GLY A 1 -21.82 -29.51 -2.19
CA GLY A 1 -21.44 -28.14 -2.01
C GLY A 1 -22.64 -27.24 -2.32
N VAL A 2 -23.10 -26.45 -1.36
CA VAL A 2 -24.12 -25.43 -1.59
C VAL A 2 -23.35 -24.22 -2.13
N GLU A 3 -23.49 -23.90 -3.42
CA GLU A 3 -23.06 -22.61 -3.99
C GLU A 3 -23.96 -21.53 -3.39
N LEU A 4 -23.43 -20.78 -2.44
CA LEU A 4 -24.04 -19.54 -1.98
C LEU A 4 -23.75 -18.46 -2.99
N GLU A 5 -24.60 -18.31 -3.98
CA GLU A 5 -24.63 -17.17 -4.88
C GLU A 5 -25.12 -15.94 -4.08
N GLN A 6 -24.22 -15.29 -3.38
CA GLN A 6 -24.53 -14.08 -2.65
C GLN A 6 -24.55 -12.92 -3.67
N LYS A 7 -25.73 -12.58 -4.16
CA LYS A 7 -25.90 -11.37 -4.97
C LYS A 7 -25.56 -10.15 -4.11
N PRO A 8 -24.75 -9.20 -4.64
CA PRO A 8 -24.42 -8.00 -3.89
C PRO A 8 -25.69 -7.28 -3.44
N THR A 9 -25.69 -6.83 -2.19
CA THR A 9 -26.80 -6.04 -1.65
C THR A 9 -26.93 -4.72 -2.40
N VAL A 10 -28.10 -4.07 -2.31
CA VAL A 10 -28.32 -2.74 -2.92
C VAL A 10 -27.28 -1.72 -2.41
N ILE A 11 -26.86 -1.84 -1.14
CA ILE A 11 -25.82 -0.97 -0.54
C ILE A 11 -24.47 -1.26 -1.17
N GLU A 12 -24.12 -2.53 -1.42
CA GLU A 12 -22.90 -2.93 -2.11
C GLU A 12 -22.91 -2.47 -3.57
N GLN A 13 -24.05 -2.56 -4.27
CA GLN A 13 -24.18 -2.05 -5.64
C GLN A 13 -24.01 -0.53 -5.69
N PHE A 14 -24.50 0.22 -4.71
CA PHE A 14 -24.26 1.67 -4.59
C PHE A 14 -22.82 2.00 -4.22
N ALA A 15 -22.15 1.18 -3.42
CA ALA A 15 -20.75 1.36 -3.08
C ALA A 15 -19.81 1.10 -4.27
N TYR A 16 -20.24 0.25 -5.23
CA TYR A 16 -19.47 -0.14 -6.42
C TYR A 16 -19.87 0.60 -7.71
N SER A 17 -20.92 1.42 -7.68
CA SER A 17 -21.18 2.27 -8.83
C SER A 17 -20.17 3.42 -8.83
N ASP A 18 -19.15 3.31 -9.66
CA ASP A 18 -18.19 4.40 -9.95
C ASP A 18 -18.87 5.62 -10.61
N THR A 19 -20.16 5.51 -10.89
CA THR A 19 -21.01 6.56 -11.39
C THR A 19 -21.86 7.14 -10.27
N TRP A 20 -21.22 7.95 -9.43
CA TRP A 20 -21.95 8.83 -8.53
C TRP A 20 -22.77 9.80 -9.38
N SER A 21 -24.07 9.84 -9.17
CA SER A 21 -25.01 10.61 -10.01
C SER A 21 -24.64 12.09 -10.17
N ASP A 22 -23.92 12.64 -9.20
CA ASP A 22 -23.45 14.02 -9.14
C ASP A 22 -21.90 14.15 -9.25
N GLY A 23 -21.22 13.12 -9.76
CA GLY A 23 -19.79 13.13 -10.03
C GLY A 23 -18.88 13.13 -8.78
N THR A 24 -17.67 13.65 -8.92
CA THR A 24 -16.64 13.65 -7.88
C THR A 24 -17.09 14.30 -6.58
N ALA A 25 -17.91 15.36 -6.63
CA ALA A 25 -18.38 16.06 -5.44
C ALA A 25 -19.22 15.17 -4.51
N SER A 26 -20.10 14.33 -5.05
CA SER A 26 -20.90 13.41 -4.25
C SER A 26 -20.05 12.30 -3.62
N TYR A 27 -19.05 11.81 -4.34
CA TYR A 27 -18.07 10.89 -3.78
C TYR A 27 -17.31 11.50 -2.59
N LEU A 28 -16.80 12.72 -2.75
CA LEU A 28 -16.07 13.41 -1.68
C LEU A 28 -16.97 13.70 -0.47
N ALA A 29 -18.23 14.09 -0.69
CA ALA A 29 -19.21 14.28 0.37
C ALA A 29 -19.52 12.98 1.14
N MET A 30 -19.48 11.84 0.46
CA MET A 30 -19.67 10.53 1.06
C MET A 30 -18.45 10.06 1.85
N ILE A 31 -17.25 10.22 1.30
CA ILE A 31 -16.03 9.65 1.93
C ILE A 31 -15.53 10.49 3.11
N THR A 32 -15.68 11.81 3.06
CA THR A 32 -15.17 12.73 4.09
C THR A 32 -15.64 12.40 5.50
N PRO A 33 -16.94 12.25 5.82
CA PRO A 33 -17.38 11.92 7.17
C PRO A 33 -16.91 10.54 7.62
N ARG A 34 -16.68 9.61 6.67
CA ARG A 34 -16.14 8.29 6.97
C ARG A 34 -14.67 8.36 7.37
N LEU A 35 -13.88 9.17 6.68
CA LEU A 35 -12.47 9.39 7.03
C LEU A 35 -12.33 10.05 8.40
N ILE A 36 -13.21 11.01 8.73
CA ILE A 36 -13.26 11.62 10.07
C ILE A 36 -13.54 10.56 11.13
N LEU A 37 -14.57 9.73 10.92
CA LEU A 37 -14.91 8.65 11.85
C LEU A 37 -13.79 7.62 11.97
N MET A 38 -13.18 7.21 10.85
CA MET A 38 -12.04 6.27 10.87
C MET A 38 -10.89 6.83 11.69
N ARG A 39 -10.57 8.13 11.54
CA ARG A 39 -9.54 8.79 12.34
C ARG A 39 -9.86 8.73 13.84
N GLU A 40 -11.10 8.98 14.25
CA GLU A 40 -11.51 8.92 15.66
C GLU A 40 -11.40 7.48 16.23
N LEU A 41 -11.72 6.47 15.42
CA LEU A 41 -11.67 5.06 15.83
C LEU A 41 -10.24 4.48 15.88
N LEU A 42 -9.29 5.08 15.19
CA LEU A 42 -7.90 4.62 15.24
C LEU A 42 -7.29 4.81 16.64
N ALA A 43 -6.52 3.83 17.08
CA ALA A 43 -5.63 3.99 18.24
C ALA A 43 -4.56 5.05 17.97
N ASP A 44 -3.96 5.64 19.02
CA ASP A 44 -2.89 6.64 18.85
C ASP A 44 -1.66 6.06 18.11
N THR A 45 -1.42 4.76 18.24
CA THR A 45 -0.38 4.04 17.50
C THR A 45 -0.81 3.58 16.12
N GLY A 46 -2.08 3.81 15.74
CA GLY A 46 -2.69 3.31 14.51
C GLY A 46 -2.33 4.12 13.27
N SER A 47 -2.55 3.50 12.15
CA SER A 47 -2.33 4.05 10.81
C SER A 47 -3.49 3.71 9.89
N ILE A 48 -3.67 4.50 8.85
CA ILE A 48 -4.66 4.25 7.79
C ILE A 48 -3.98 4.17 6.43
N TYR A 49 -4.42 3.24 5.60
CA TYR A 49 -4.03 3.10 4.21
C TYR A 49 -5.27 3.26 3.34
N VAL A 50 -5.29 4.29 2.51
CA VAL A 50 -6.43 4.61 1.65
C VAL A 50 -6.06 4.37 0.20
N HIS A 51 -6.55 3.25 -0.35
CA HIS A 51 -6.34 2.88 -1.74
C HIS A 51 -7.36 3.58 -2.63
N LEU A 52 -6.86 4.26 -3.65
CA LEU A 52 -7.65 5.05 -4.59
C LEU A 52 -7.04 4.96 -5.99
N ASP A 53 -7.91 5.06 -6.98
CA ASP A 53 -7.49 5.19 -8.35
C ASP A 53 -7.22 6.66 -8.74
N TRP A 54 -6.79 6.85 -9.98
CA TRP A 54 -6.45 8.15 -10.54
C TRP A 54 -7.63 9.12 -10.65
N HIS A 55 -8.90 8.65 -10.63
CA HIS A 55 -10.07 9.52 -10.79
C HIS A 55 -10.26 10.44 -9.59
N VAL A 56 -10.10 9.92 -8.39
CA VAL A 56 -10.44 10.61 -7.15
C VAL A 56 -9.27 10.75 -6.18
N GLY A 57 -8.17 10.02 -6.39
CA GLY A 57 -7.04 9.97 -5.46
C GLY A 57 -6.52 11.34 -5.06
N HIS A 58 -6.27 12.20 -6.02
CA HIS A 58 -5.73 13.55 -5.79
C HIS A 58 -6.69 14.48 -5.01
N TYR A 59 -8.01 14.32 -5.15
CA TYR A 59 -8.97 15.08 -4.35
C TYR A 59 -9.05 14.56 -2.92
N VAL A 60 -9.08 13.23 -2.76
CA VAL A 60 -9.14 12.62 -1.42
C VAL A 60 -7.84 12.86 -0.65
N LYS A 61 -6.69 12.97 -1.32
CA LYS A 61 -5.42 13.36 -0.69
C LYS A 61 -5.54 14.68 0.07
N VAL A 62 -6.18 15.69 -0.53
CA VAL A 62 -6.41 16.98 0.13
C VAL A 62 -7.31 16.82 1.37
N ILE A 63 -8.36 16.01 1.27
CA ILE A 63 -9.25 15.74 2.40
C ILE A 63 -8.49 14.99 3.52
N LEU A 64 -7.63 14.05 3.17
CA LEU A 64 -6.80 13.34 4.14
C LEU A 64 -5.85 14.29 4.88
N ASP A 65 -5.26 15.27 4.19
CA ASP A 65 -4.44 16.30 4.80
C ASP A 65 -5.22 17.14 5.82
N GLU A 66 -6.49 17.49 5.51
CA GLU A 66 -7.37 18.23 6.42
C GLU A 66 -7.82 17.38 7.61
N VAL A 67 -8.15 16.10 7.37
CA VAL A 67 -8.68 15.21 8.41
C VAL A 67 -7.56 14.71 9.33
N PHE A 68 -6.45 14.22 8.80
CA PHE A 68 -5.36 13.62 9.57
C PHE A 68 -4.26 14.62 9.93
N GLY A 69 -4.17 15.74 9.22
CA GLY A 69 -3.06 16.68 9.27
C GLY A 69 -1.96 16.31 8.27
N LYS A 70 -1.48 17.29 7.50
CA LYS A 70 -0.43 17.09 6.49
C LYS A 70 0.87 16.51 7.07
N ASP A 71 1.20 16.83 8.33
CA ASP A 71 2.40 16.37 9.01
C ASP A 71 2.30 14.88 9.45
N ASN A 72 1.10 14.32 9.36
CA ASN A 72 0.84 12.90 9.59
C ASN A 72 0.81 12.06 8.30
N PHE A 73 1.03 12.70 7.16
CA PHE A 73 1.28 11.99 5.90
C PHE A 73 2.63 11.28 5.96
N VAL A 74 2.64 9.97 5.69
CA VAL A 74 3.86 9.16 5.73
C VAL A 74 4.37 8.88 4.32
N ASN A 75 3.54 8.24 3.47
CA ASN A 75 3.90 7.91 2.09
C ASN A 75 2.68 7.96 1.16
N GLU A 76 2.94 8.25 -0.11
CA GLU A 76 2.12 7.80 -1.23
C GLU A 76 2.78 6.54 -1.79
N ILE A 77 2.12 5.40 -1.65
CA ILE A 77 2.58 4.12 -2.16
C ILE A 77 2.00 3.95 -3.56
N CYS A 78 2.86 3.79 -4.55
CA CYS A 78 2.48 3.45 -5.91
C CYS A 78 2.35 1.93 -6.01
N TRP A 79 1.12 1.43 -6.00
CA TRP A 79 0.86 0.03 -6.27
C TRP A 79 0.85 -0.21 -7.76
N TRP A 80 1.98 -0.71 -8.30
CA TRP A 80 2.16 -1.02 -9.71
C TRP A 80 1.79 -2.48 -10.00
N TYR A 81 1.04 -2.67 -11.11
CA TYR A 81 0.63 -3.98 -11.60
C TYR A 81 0.55 -3.97 -13.12
N LYS A 82 0.95 -5.08 -13.72
CA LYS A 82 0.93 -5.23 -15.17
C LYS A 82 -0.47 -5.65 -15.65
N ARG A 83 -1.00 -4.94 -16.64
CA ARG A 83 -2.20 -5.31 -17.37
C ARG A 83 -1.85 -5.65 -18.82
N TRP A 84 -2.76 -6.35 -19.51
CA TRP A 84 -2.63 -6.54 -20.94
C TRP A 84 -2.65 -5.20 -21.66
N SER A 85 -1.70 -5.04 -22.60
CA SER A 85 -1.64 -3.82 -23.43
C SER A 85 -2.84 -3.81 -24.36
N ALA A 86 -3.51 -2.67 -24.45
CA ALA A 86 -4.56 -2.39 -25.43
C ALA A 86 -4.11 -1.23 -26.32
N ALA A 87 -4.56 -1.22 -27.56
CA ALA A 87 -4.33 -0.07 -28.43
C ALA A 87 -5.00 1.17 -27.83
N ALA A 88 -4.23 2.22 -27.59
CA ALA A 88 -4.71 3.46 -26.99
C ALA A 88 -3.89 4.66 -27.48
N SER A 89 -4.50 5.83 -27.45
CA SER A 89 -3.84 7.10 -27.74
C SER A 89 -3.17 7.72 -26.51
N THR A 90 -3.12 6.97 -25.38
CA THR A 90 -2.58 7.41 -24.09
C THR A 90 -1.67 6.35 -23.49
N PHE A 91 -0.85 6.75 -22.52
CA PHE A 91 -0.09 5.77 -21.73
C PHE A 91 -1.02 4.81 -20.97
N GLN A 92 -0.65 3.52 -20.92
CA GLN A 92 -1.40 2.50 -20.18
C GLN A 92 -1.32 2.79 -18.68
N ARG A 93 -2.48 2.85 -18.01
CA ARG A 93 -2.54 3.00 -16.55
C ARG A 93 -2.33 1.66 -15.89
N MET A 94 -1.24 1.51 -15.17
CA MET A 94 -0.81 0.26 -14.55
C MET A 94 -0.47 0.44 -13.08
N HIS A 95 -1.05 1.45 -12.43
CA HIS A 95 -0.88 1.67 -10.99
C HIS A 95 -2.09 2.36 -10.38
N ASP A 96 -2.23 2.18 -9.09
CA ASP A 96 -3.11 2.93 -8.22
C ASP A 96 -2.28 3.52 -7.07
N SER A 97 -2.82 4.54 -6.39
CA SER A 97 -2.18 5.16 -5.23
C SER A 97 -2.77 4.62 -3.92
N ILE A 98 -1.90 4.39 -2.94
CA ILE A 98 -2.30 4.09 -1.56
C ILE A 98 -1.70 5.17 -0.67
N TYR A 99 -2.54 6.00 -0.08
CA TYR A 99 -2.12 7.05 0.84
C TYR A 99 -2.00 6.49 2.24
N PHE A 100 -0.80 6.59 2.81
CA PHE A 100 -0.47 6.14 4.14
C PHE A 100 -0.39 7.33 5.09
N TYR A 101 -1.27 7.34 6.11
CA TYR A 101 -1.29 8.33 7.19
C TYR A 101 -1.18 7.63 8.53
N ARG A 102 -0.48 8.28 9.46
CA ARG A 102 -0.42 7.89 10.86
C ARG A 102 -1.46 8.67 11.67
N LYS A 103 -1.93 8.11 12.80
CA LYS A 103 -2.80 8.83 13.74
C LYS A 103 -2.01 9.89 14.52
N SER A 104 -0.80 9.54 14.95
CA SER A 104 0.09 10.39 15.75
C SER A 104 1.57 10.07 15.48
N GLU A 105 2.48 10.77 16.12
CA GLU A 105 3.93 10.48 16.04
C GLU A 105 4.31 9.13 16.68
N SER A 106 3.48 8.61 17.58
CA SER A 106 3.69 7.32 18.25
C SER A 106 3.21 6.12 17.41
N TYR A 107 2.96 6.30 16.11
CA TYR A 107 2.47 5.24 15.25
C TYR A 107 3.45 4.06 15.16
N ARG A 108 2.88 2.86 14.97
CA ARG A 108 3.68 1.66 14.76
C ARG A 108 4.12 1.56 13.30
N PHE A 109 5.42 1.37 13.10
CA PHE A 109 5.99 1.07 11.80
C PHE A 109 7.11 0.04 11.93
N ASN A 110 6.92 -1.11 11.32
CA ASN A 110 7.89 -2.18 11.22
C ASN A 110 8.60 -2.05 9.86
N GLN A 111 9.91 -1.83 9.87
CA GLN A 111 10.68 -1.70 8.64
C GLN A 111 10.67 -3.01 7.85
N LEU A 112 10.10 -3.00 6.66
CA LEU A 112 10.13 -4.11 5.72
C LEU A 112 11.36 -4.02 4.82
N PHE A 113 11.80 -5.19 4.34
CA PHE A 113 12.94 -5.33 3.43
C PHE A 113 12.52 -6.09 2.18
N GLN A 114 13.13 -5.75 1.07
CA GLN A 114 12.97 -6.44 -0.21
C GLN A 114 14.30 -6.98 -0.69
N PRO A 115 14.32 -8.05 -1.50
CA PRO A 115 15.54 -8.61 -2.03
C PRO A 115 16.41 -7.57 -2.75
N LEU A 116 17.73 -7.75 -2.71
CA LEU A 116 18.63 -6.97 -3.55
C LEU A 116 18.31 -7.19 -5.03
N ALA A 117 18.36 -6.13 -5.83
CA ALA A 117 18.31 -6.28 -7.28
C ALA A 117 19.42 -7.24 -7.75
N ALA A 118 19.12 -8.08 -8.73
CA ALA A 118 20.09 -9.08 -9.23
C ALA A 118 21.43 -8.46 -9.65
N SER A 119 21.40 -7.28 -10.28
CA SER A 119 22.60 -6.52 -10.64
C SER A 119 23.40 -6.09 -9.40
N THR A 120 22.75 -5.66 -8.34
CA THR A 120 23.39 -5.26 -7.08
C THR A 120 24.00 -6.47 -6.38
N ALA A 121 23.27 -7.59 -6.32
CA ALA A 121 23.76 -8.83 -5.75
C ALA A 121 24.97 -9.38 -6.53
N ALA A 122 24.95 -9.30 -7.86
CA ALA A 122 26.07 -9.73 -8.71
C ALA A 122 27.36 -8.92 -8.47
N ILE A 123 27.24 -7.60 -8.23
CA ILE A 123 28.40 -6.73 -8.00
C ILE A 123 28.90 -6.82 -6.56
N HIS A 124 27.97 -6.87 -5.63
CA HIS A 124 28.27 -6.65 -4.21
C HIS A 124 28.12 -7.90 -3.35
N GLY A 125 27.61 -9.00 -3.90
CA GLY A 125 27.24 -10.21 -3.16
C GLY A 125 25.96 -10.01 -2.35
N ASP A 126 25.50 -11.09 -1.76
CA ASP A 126 24.25 -11.20 -0.99
C ASP A 126 24.47 -11.22 0.53
N THR A 127 25.70 -10.92 0.98
CA THR A 127 26.04 -10.89 2.41
C THR A 127 25.82 -9.50 3.03
N ARG A 128 25.52 -9.50 4.31
CA ARG A 128 25.32 -8.29 5.10
C ARG A 128 26.61 -7.48 5.18
N ARG A 129 26.47 -6.16 5.08
CA ARG A 129 27.56 -5.21 5.28
C ARG A 129 27.29 -4.39 6.55
N ILE A 130 28.32 -4.16 7.32
CA ILE A 130 28.29 -3.32 8.52
C ILE A 130 29.39 -2.28 8.43
N ASN A 131 29.14 -1.12 9.00
CA ASN A 131 30.18 -0.10 9.16
C ASN A 131 30.81 -0.27 10.54
N VAL A 132 32.13 -0.51 10.55
CA VAL A 132 32.91 -0.63 11.79
C VAL A 132 34.01 0.44 11.79
N PRO A 133 34.37 1.04 12.92
CA PRO A 133 35.51 1.94 12.99
C PRO A 133 36.81 1.18 12.77
N ASP A 134 37.69 1.71 11.95
CA ASP A 134 39.08 1.25 11.83
C ASP A 134 39.96 1.76 13.00
N GLU A 135 41.26 1.43 12.98
CA GLU A 135 42.21 1.84 14.01
C GLU A 135 42.31 3.37 14.20
N THR A 136 41.89 4.15 13.21
CA THR A 136 41.86 5.63 13.24
C THR A 136 40.53 6.22 13.67
N GLY A 137 39.50 5.34 13.92
CA GLY A 137 38.12 5.77 14.23
C GLY A 137 37.30 6.08 12.99
N LYS A 138 37.82 5.90 11.77
CA LYS A 138 37.07 6.10 10.52
C LYS A 138 36.21 4.88 10.25
N LEU A 139 34.93 5.11 9.90
CA LEU A 139 34.01 4.04 9.53
C LEU A 139 34.40 3.40 8.18
N VAL A 140 34.67 2.12 8.20
CA VAL A 140 34.89 1.29 7.01
C VAL A 140 33.82 0.23 6.89
N THR A 141 33.39 -0.06 5.66
CA THR A 141 32.38 -1.07 5.40
C THR A 141 33.01 -2.45 5.31
N VAL A 142 32.61 -3.36 6.19
CA VAL A 142 33.09 -4.76 6.23
C VAL A 142 31.92 -5.67 5.85
N ARG A 143 32.24 -6.76 5.09
CA ARG A 143 31.31 -7.85 4.82
C ARG A 143 31.28 -8.81 6.00
N THR A 144 30.10 -9.30 6.32
CA THR A 144 29.88 -10.36 7.30
C THR A 144 29.54 -11.67 6.58
N ASP A 145 29.55 -12.78 7.30
CA ASP A 145 29.13 -14.09 6.79
C ASP A 145 27.58 -14.25 6.85
N GLU A 146 26.86 -13.26 7.44
CA GLU A 146 25.41 -13.29 7.51
C GLU A 146 24.79 -12.92 6.16
N PRO A 147 23.68 -13.56 5.77
CA PRO A 147 22.94 -13.17 4.57
C PRO A 147 22.41 -11.74 4.71
N SER A 148 22.37 -11.02 3.59
CA SER A 148 21.77 -9.69 3.53
C SER A 148 20.28 -9.76 3.82
N ARG A 149 19.77 -8.81 4.59
CA ARG A 149 18.31 -8.59 4.74
C ARG A 149 17.68 -8.00 3.48
N GLY A 150 18.48 -7.65 2.48
CA GLY A 150 18.06 -6.89 1.33
C GLY A 150 18.15 -5.38 1.55
N VAL A 151 17.39 -4.62 0.78
CA VAL A 151 17.23 -3.16 0.93
C VAL A 151 15.92 -2.85 1.61
N GLN A 152 15.84 -1.71 2.27
CA GLN A 152 14.58 -1.21 2.80
C GLN A 152 13.55 -1.15 1.68
N MET A 153 12.33 -1.62 1.97
CA MET A 153 11.25 -1.58 1.00
C MET A 153 10.91 -0.12 0.67
N HIS A 154 10.85 0.16 -0.61
CA HIS A 154 10.46 1.49 -1.12
C HIS A 154 8.94 1.57 -1.33
N ASP A 155 8.45 2.72 -1.72
CA ASP A 155 7.02 3.04 -1.88
C ASP A 155 6.46 2.73 -3.27
N VAL A 156 7.24 2.09 -4.15
CA VAL A 156 6.74 1.52 -5.41
C VAL A 156 6.62 0.01 -5.24
N TRP A 157 5.38 -0.48 -5.13
CA TRP A 157 5.10 -1.89 -4.88
C TRP A 157 4.64 -2.59 -6.14
N GLU A 158 5.45 -3.52 -6.62
CA GLU A 158 5.07 -4.42 -7.69
C GLU A 158 4.33 -5.61 -7.09
N VAL A 159 2.99 -5.59 -7.20
CA VAL A 159 2.12 -6.69 -6.74
C VAL A 159 1.06 -6.94 -7.80
N PRO A 160 1.02 -8.13 -8.41
CA PRO A 160 -0.01 -8.46 -9.41
C PRO A 160 -1.42 -8.33 -8.81
N PHE A 161 -2.38 -7.85 -9.60
CA PHE A 161 -3.78 -7.90 -9.20
C PHE A 161 -4.36 -9.32 -9.30
N VAL A 162 -5.41 -9.61 -8.53
CA VAL A 162 -6.07 -10.92 -8.55
C VAL A 162 -6.80 -11.10 -9.89
N VAL A 163 -6.39 -12.11 -10.65
CA VAL A 163 -7.04 -12.47 -11.92
C VAL A 163 -8.11 -13.53 -11.69
N ALA A 164 -9.08 -13.62 -12.60
CA ALA A 164 -10.25 -14.50 -12.49
C ALA A 164 -9.92 -16.01 -12.26
N HIS A 165 -8.73 -16.45 -12.64
CA HIS A 165 -8.26 -17.84 -12.49
C HIS A 165 -7.20 -17.99 -11.39
N SER A 166 -6.97 -16.96 -10.56
CA SER A 166 -6.04 -17.04 -9.42
C SER A 166 -6.59 -17.98 -8.35
N GLN A 167 -5.70 -18.77 -7.73
CA GLN A 167 -6.07 -19.65 -6.61
C GLN A 167 -6.55 -18.89 -5.37
N GLU A 168 -6.16 -17.61 -5.22
CA GLU A 168 -6.61 -16.77 -4.11
C GLU A 168 -7.96 -16.08 -4.36
N GLN A 169 -8.52 -16.21 -5.56
CA GLN A 169 -9.77 -15.56 -5.94
C GLN A 169 -10.96 -16.19 -5.20
N VAL A 170 -11.73 -15.37 -4.49
CA VAL A 170 -12.90 -15.79 -3.69
C VAL A 170 -14.24 -15.32 -4.28
N GLY A 171 -14.25 -14.83 -5.53
CA GLY A 171 -15.48 -14.35 -6.20
C GLY A 171 -15.88 -12.92 -5.84
N TYR A 172 -15.05 -12.19 -5.07
CA TYR A 172 -15.31 -10.79 -4.73
C TYR A 172 -14.73 -9.86 -5.80
N ALA A 173 -15.58 -9.04 -6.42
CA ALA A 173 -15.22 -8.27 -7.62
C ALA A 173 -14.04 -7.29 -7.45
N THR A 174 -13.84 -6.78 -6.23
CA THR A 174 -12.77 -5.81 -5.90
C THR A 174 -11.75 -6.37 -4.91
N GLN A 175 -11.61 -7.69 -4.87
CA GLN A 175 -10.64 -8.37 -4.02
C GLN A 175 -9.24 -7.79 -4.27
N LYS A 176 -8.54 -7.50 -3.16
CA LYS A 176 -7.13 -7.10 -3.20
C LYS A 176 -6.23 -8.34 -3.06
N PRO A 177 -5.03 -8.32 -3.67
CA PRO A 177 -4.06 -9.39 -3.48
C PRO A 177 -3.71 -9.58 -2.00
N ILE A 178 -3.58 -10.82 -1.57
CA ILE A 178 -3.17 -11.14 -0.19
C ILE A 178 -1.81 -10.52 0.11
N GLU A 179 -0.88 -10.56 -0.83
CA GLU A 179 0.46 -9.97 -0.68
C GLU A 179 0.39 -8.47 -0.39
N LEU A 180 -0.51 -7.72 -1.05
CA LEU A 180 -0.67 -6.29 -0.81
C LEU A 180 -1.14 -6.01 0.62
N VAL A 181 -2.14 -6.76 1.08
CA VAL A 181 -2.70 -6.61 2.43
C VAL A 181 -1.70 -7.07 3.49
N ALA A 182 -0.98 -8.18 3.24
CA ALA A 182 0.05 -8.68 4.13
C ALA A 182 1.16 -7.65 4.38
N ARG A 183 1.65 -6.98 3.33
CA ARG A 183 2.66 -5.89 3.48
C ARG A 183 2.17 -4.77 4.39
N ILE A 184 0.91 -4.35 4.25
CA ILE A 184 0.31 -3.32 5.09
C ILE A 184 0.24 -3.77 6.54
N LEU A 185 -0.24 -4.99 6.79
CA LEU A 185 -0.34 -5.56 8.13
C LEU A 185 1.03 -5.73 8.79
N GLU A 186 1.99 -6.31 8.06
CA GLU A 186 3.36 -6.48 8.55
C GLU A 186 4.03 -5.15 8.89
N ALA A 187 3.79 -4.10 8.08
CA ALA A 187 4.35 -2.78 8.33
C ALA A 187 3.74 -2.07 9.54
N SER A 188 2.45 -2.26 9.83
CA SER A 188 1.74 -1.38 10.76
C SER A 188 0.99 -2.09 11.88
N SER A 189 1.19 -3.40 12.06
CA SER A 189 0.58 -4.17 13.14
C SER A 189 1.52 -5.19 13.76
N SER A 190 1.10 -5.82 14.85
CA SER A 190 1.74 -6.96 15.49
C SER A 190 0.75 -8.09 15.68
N PRO A 191 1.21 -9.34 15.84
CA PRO A 191 0.32 -10.44 16.17
C PRO A 191 -0.54 -10.14 17.41
N GLY A 192 -1.86 -10.19 17.26
CA GLY A 192 -2.82 -9.93 18.32
C GLY A 192 -3.45 -8.53 18.32
N ASP A 193 -3.06 -7.65 17.38
CA ASP A 193 -3.71 -6.35 17.18
C ASP A 193 -5.07 -6.48 16.49
#